data_2ad0c922f6129979b1020c8734f33d60
#
_entry.id   2ad0c922f6129979b1020c8734f33d60
#
_cell.length_a   1.000
_cell.length_b   1.000
_cell.length_c   1.000
_cell.angle_alpha   90.00
_cell.angle_beta   90.00
_cell.angle_gamma   90.00
#
_symmetry.space_group_name_H-M   'P 1'
#
loop_
_entity.id
_entity.type
_entity.pdbx_description
1 polymer ?
#
loop_
_entity_poly.entity_id
_entity_poly.type
_entity_poly.pdbx_seq_one_letter_code
_entity_poly.pdbx_strand_id
1 'polypeptide(L)'
;AASDVYKRQAKIRRHFPSMDFFQQLEKQMTLSRQSRIFIVTYKEKIIGGSACIYSDDNAYLWFSGGMRKTYALQYPGILAVWQALHDAKERGYRHLEFMDVGLPFRRHGYREFVLRFGGKQISTRRWFRFRWEWLNRVLIKIYE
;
A
#
# COMPACT_ATOMS: atom_id res chain seq x y z
N ALA A 1 2.04 -8.00 14.31
CA ALA A 1 0.83 -7.27 14.72
C ALA A 1 0.14 -6.57 13.54
N ALA A 2 0.78 -5.67 12.80
CA ALA A 2 0.15 -5.01 11.63
C ALA A 2 -0.25 -6.01 10.55
N SER A 3 0.55 -7.06 10.30
CA SER A 3 0.24 -8.13 9.34
C SER A 3 -0.99 -8.96 9.73
N ASP A 4 -1.20 -9.19 11.02
CA ASP A 4 -2.35 -9.95 11.52
C ASP A 4 -3.65 -9.15 11.42
N VAL A 5 -3.59 -7.85 11.65
CA VAL A 5 -4.72 -6.94 11.46
C VAL A 5 -5.14 -6.95 9.99
N TYR A 6 -4.18 -6.87 9.07
CA TYR A 6 -4.45 -6.89 7.64
C TYR A 6 -5.02 -8.24 7.17
N LYS A 7 -4.43 -9.37 7.59
CA LYS A 7 -4.89 -10.71 7.22
C LYS A 7 -6.32 -10.99 7.71
N ARG A 8 -6.64 -10.59 8.94
CA ARG A 8 -7.98 -10.84 9.53
C ARG A 8 -9.09 -10.04 8.86
N GLN A 9 -8.79 -8.87 8.33
CA GLN A 9 -9.81 -7.99 7.76
C GLN A 9 -10.03 -8.16 6.27
N ALA A 10 -8.99 -8.52 5.54
CA ALA A 10 -9.06 -8.42 4.11
C ALA A 10 -9.72 -9.64 3.43
N LYS A 11 -9.82 -10.83 4.05
CA LYS A 11 -10.19 -12.08 3.34
C LYS A 11 -9.49 -12.19 1.97
N ILE A 12 -8.30 -11.58 1.87
CA ILE A 12 -7.61 -11.41 0.60
C ILE A 12 -6.83 -12.68 0.34
N ARG A 13 -7.09 -13.34 -0.79
CA ARG A 13 -6.29 -14.44 -1.33
C ARG A 13 -4.92 -13.97 -1.88
N ARG A 14 -4.37 -12.86 -1.36
CA ARG A 14 -3.08 -12.33 -1.80
C ARG A 14 -1.97 -12.92 -0.96
N HIS A 15 -0.86 -13.23 -1.60
CA HIS A 15 0.39 -13.50 -0.92
C HIS A 15 0.77 -12.26 -0.11
N PHE A 16 0.64 -12.36 1.20
CA PHE A 16 1.10 -11.33 2.10
C PHE A 16 2.56 -11.63 2.44
N PRO A 17 3.45 -10.63 2.48
CA PRO A 17 4.83 -10.85 2.84
C PRO A 17 5.00 -11.58 4.16
N SER A 18 6.07 -12.36 4.28
CA SER A 18 6.42 -13.07 5.52
C SER A 18 6.80 -12.10 6.64
N MET A 19 6.89 -12.58 7.86
CA MET A 19 7.40 -11.79 8.97
C MET A 19 8.84 -11.34 8.74
N ASP A 20 9.68 -12.19 8.12
CA ASP A 20 11.06 -11.87 7.79
C ASP A 20 11.18 -10.63 6.89
N PHE A 21 10.25 -10.47 5.95
CA PHE A 21 10.17 -9.28 5.11
C PHE A 21 10.01 -8.00 5.96
N PHE A 22 9.09 -8.03 6.94
CA PHE A 22 8.85 -6.87 7.81
C PHE A 22 10.03 -6.61 8.75
N GLN A 23 10.72 -7.65 9.21
CA GLN A 23 11.94 -7.50 10.00
C GLN A 23 13.07 -6.88 9.18
N GLN A 24 13.22 -7.27 7.92
CA GLN A 24 14.19 -6.64 7.02
C GLN A 24 13.82 -5.19 6.72
N LEU A 25 12.53 -4.90 6.50
CA LEU A 25 12.04 -3.55 6.31
C LEU A 25 12.34 -2.67 7.54
N GLU A 26 12.15 -3.18 8.75
CA GLU A 26 12.48 -2.50 9.99
C GLU A 26 13.99 -2.18 10.10
N LYS A 27 14.86 -3.14 9.75
CA LYS A 27 16.31 -2.89 9.68
C LYS A 27 16.65 -1.78 8.69
N GLN A 28 16.03 -1.77 7.51
CA GLN A 28 16.21 -0.72 6.51
C GLN A 28 15.69 0.64 7.01
N MET A 29 14.61 0.67 7.77
CA MET A 29 14.09 1.89 8.40
C MET A 29 15.14 2.54 9.31
N THR A 30 15.86 1.72 10.07
CA THR A 30 16.91 2.18 11.00
C THR A 30 18.15 2.68 10.25
N LEU A 31 18.53 2.00 9.15
CA LEU A 31 19.77 2.27 8.43
C LEU A 31 19.65 3.42 7.41
N SER A 32 18.59 3.45 6.60
CA SER A 32 18.51 4.31 5.43
C SER A 32 17.42 5.39 5.48
N ARG A 33 16.54 5.34 6.47
CA ARG A 33 15.34 6.19 6.56
C ARG A 33 14.43 6.16 5.30
N GLN A 34 14.62 5.16 4.45
CA GLN A 34 13.86 4.99 3.18
C GLN A 34 12.52 4.28 3.36
N SER A 35 12.18 3.89 4.58
CA SER A 35 10.88 3.31 4.89
C SER A 35 10.39 3.73 6.27
N ARG A 36 9.07 3.72 6.45
CA ARG A 36 8.41 3.95 7.75
C ARG A 36 7.18 3.07 7.88
N ILE A 37 6.94 2.62 9.11
CA ILE A 37 5.73 1.93 9.49
C ILE A 37 4.99 2.82 10.50
N PHE A 38 3.74 3.14 10.21
CA PHE A 38 2.84 3.86 11.09
C PHE A 38 1.88 2.89 11.74
N ILE A 39 1.66 3.03 13.03
CA ILE A 39 0.79 2.18 13.82
C ILE A 39 -0.30 3.05 14.44
N VAL A 40 -1.56 2.64 14.27
CA VAL A 40 -2.70 3.27 14.93
C VAL A 40 -3.08 2.43 16.14
N THR A 41 -3.03 3.05 17.32
CA THR A 41 -3.35 2.40 18.59
C THR A 41 -4.60 3.00 19.23
N TYR A 42 -5.35 2.18 19.93
CA TYR A 42 -6.48 2.60 20.77
C TYR A 42 -6.53 1.73 22.02
N LYS A 43 -6.51 2.34 23.22
CA LYS A 43 -6.47 1.62 24.50
C LYS A 43 -5.42 0.50 24.48
N GLU A 44 -4.18 0.85 24.14
CA GLU A 44 -3.00 -0.04 24.05
C GLU A 44 -3.09 -1.16 23.00
N LYS A 45 -4.18 -1.23 22.23
CA LYS A 45 -4.33 -2.21 21.15
C LYS A 45 -4.00 -1.59 19.79
N ILE A 46 -3.24 -2.31 18.99
CA ILE A 46 -3.00 -1.94 17.59
C ILE A 46 -4.27 -2.22 16.80
N ILE A 47 -4.88 -1.17 16.26
CA ILE A 47 -6.13 -1.22 15.49
C ILE A 47 -5.95 -0.93 14.01
N GLY A 48 -4.80 -0.45 13.60
CA GLY A 48 -4.48 -0.17 12.20
C GLY A 48 -3.01 0.15 12.00
N GLY A 49 -2.63 0.36 10.74
CA GLY A 49 -1.29 0.78 10.40
C GLY A 49 -1.09 0.89 8.89
N SER A 50 0.03 1.50 8.52
CA SER A 50 0.47 1.63 7.14
C SER A 50 1.99 1.50 7.04
N ALA A 51 2.49 1.15 5.86
CA ALA A 51 3.90 1.08 5.56
C ALA A 51 4.20 1.91 4.32
N CYS A 52 5.15 2.83 4.44
CA CYS A 52 5.61 3.69 3.38
C CYS A 52 7.06 3.38 3.03
N ILE A 53 7.36 3.52 1.74
CA ILE A 53 8.72 3.50 1.20
C ILE A 53 8.94 4.84 0.52
N TYR A 54 10.15 5.34 0.63
CA TYR A 54 10.55 6.63 0.09
C TYR A 54 11.68 6.45 -0.91
N SER A 55 11.59 7.11 -2.03
CA SER A 55 12.60 7.10 -3.07
C SER A 55 12.58 8.45 -3.78
N ASP A 56 13.74 9.08 -3.86
CA ASP A 56 13.92 10.39 -4.50
C ASP A 56 12.86 11.42 -4.09
N ASP A 57 12.01 11.82 -5.03
CA ASP A 57 10.96 12.83 -4.82
C ASP A 57 9.60 12.23 -4.44
N ASN A 58 9.48 10.90 -4.38
CA ASN A 58 8.20 10.23 -4.21
C ASN A 58 8.16 9.39 -2.92
N ALA A 59 6.99 9.39 -2.29
CA ALA A 59 6.62 8.47 -1.24
C ALA A 59 5.64 7.42 -1.82
N TYR A 60 5.76 6.18 -1.38
CA TYR A 60 4.93 5.07 -1.82
C TYR A 60 4.21 4.46 -0.62
N LEU A 61 2.89 4.53 -0.59
CA LEU A 61 2.10 3.80 0.39
C LEU A 61 1.96 2.35 -0.07
N TRP A 62 2.78 1.48 0.51
CA TRP A 62 2.83 0.08 0.12
C TRP A 62 1.70 -0.74 0.72
N PHE A 63 1.47 -0.58 2.04
CA PHE A 63 0.40 -1.25 2.75
C PHE A 63 -0.34 -0.27 3.64
N SER A 64 -1.64 -0.44 3.74
CA SER A 64 -2.45 0.20 4.76
C SER A 64 -3.60 -0.73 5.17
N GLY A 65 -3.97 -0.68 6.44
CA GLY A 65 -5.05 -1.48 6.95
C GLY A 65 -5.56 -0.96 8.28
N GLY A 66 -6.79 -1.36 8.62
CA GLY A 66 -7.38 -1.01 9.90
C GLY A 66 -8.56 -1.89 10.25
N MET A 67 -8.79 -2.12 11.53
CA MET A 67 -9.86 -2.93 12.09
C MET A 67 -11.22 -2.19 12.06
N ARG A 68 -11.61 -1.73 10.86
CA ARG A 68 -12.80 -0.88 10.66
C ARG A 68 -14.12 -1.50 11.12
N LYS A 69 -14.25 -2.83 11.16
CA LYS A 69 -15.47 -3.48 11.64
C LYS A 69 -15.62 -3.42 13.14
N THR A 70 -14.51 -3.57 13.84
CA THR A 70 -14.48 -3.59 15.33
C THR A 70 -14.37 -2.18 15.90
N TYR A 71 -13.64 -1.30 15.23
CA TYR A 71 -13.33 0.06 15.67
C TYR A 71 -13.79 1.10 14.64
N ALA A 72 -15.07 1.02 14.24
CA ALA A 72 -15.61 1.87 13.16
C ALA A 72 -15.51 3.37 13.48
N LEU A 73 -15.81 3.76 14.71
CA LEU A 73 -15.81 5.16 15.15
C LEU A 73 -14.40 5.75 15.34
N GLN A 74 -13.38 4.92 15.43
CA GLN A 74 -11.97 5.34 15.54
C GLN A 74 -11.30 5.52 14.19
N TYR A 75 -11.95 5.19 13.10
CA TYR A 75 -11.47 5.35 11.71
C TYR A 75 -10.02 4.89 11.46
N PRO A 76 -9.61 3.69 11.94
CA PRO A 76 -8.20 3.30 11.96
C PRO A 76 -7.54 3.27 10.57
N GLY A 77 -8.28 2.88 9.53
CA GLY A 77 -7.76 2.89 8.16
C GLY A 77 -7.55 4.30 7.60
N ILE A 78 -8.41 5.25 8.00
CA ILE A 78 -8.26 6.65 7.60
C ILE A 78 -7.05 7.26 8.29
N LEU A 79 -6.91 7.06 9.59
CA LEU A 79 -5.78 7.57 10.36
C LEU A 79 -4.44 7.02 9.85
N ALA A 80 -4.39 5.73 9.50
CA ALA A 80 -3.19 5.11 8.96
C ALA A 80 -2.74 5.75 7.63
N VAL A 81 -3.68 6.04 6.72
CA VAL A 81 -3.39 6.70 5.45
C VAL A 81 -3.08 8.18 5.65
N TRP A 82 -3.83 8.83 6.51
CA TRP A 82 -3.63 10.24 6.82
C TRP A 82 -2.23 10.51 7.37
N GLN A 83 -1.76 9.67 8.31
CA GLN A 83 -0.41 9.82 8.86
C GLN A 83 0.67 9.64 7.80
N ALA A 84 0.48 8.72 6.86
CA ALA A 84 1.39 8.53 5.74
C ALA A 84 1.46 9.77 4.82
N LEU A 85 0.30 10.38 4.53
CA LEU A 85 0.22 11.63 3.75
C LEU A 85 0.89 12.80 4.47
N HIS A 86 0.66 12.92 5.77
CA HIS A 86 1.22 13.96 6.61
C HIS A 86 2.75 13.87 6.67
N ASP A 87 3.28 12.67 6.94
CA ASP A 87 4.72 12.43 6.99
C ASP A 87 5.40 12.68 5.62
N ALA A 88 4.79 12.24 4.54
CA ALA A 88 5.31 12.50 3.20
C ALA A 88 5.40 14.00 2.91
N LYS A 89 4.37 14.76 3.28
CA LYS A 89 4.35 16.23 3.13
C LYS A 89 5.40 16.91 4.01
N GLU A 90 5.52 16.54 5.28
CA GLU A 90 6.50 17.12 6.20
C GLU A 90 7.94 16.88 5.75
N ARG A 91 8.19 15.73 5.11
CA ARG A 91 9.50 15.37 4.56
C ARG A 91 9.78 15.98 3.18
N GLY A 92 8.83 16.73 2.63
CA GLY A 92 9.00 17.44 1.36
C GLY A 92 8.81 16.59 0.12
N TYR A 93 8.23 15.38 0.22
CA TYR A 93 7.94 14.56 -0.95
C TYR A 93 6.85 15.19 -1.81
N ARG A 94 7.05 15.17 -3.12
CA ARG A 94 6.15 15.81 -4.10
C ARG A 94 4.86 15.04 -4.27
N HIS A 95 4.94 13.71 -4.20
CA HIS A 95 3.81 12.81 -4.41
C HIS A 95 3.82 11.67 -3.40
N LEU A 96 2.61 11.26 -2.96
CA LEU A 96 2.40 9.97 -2.31
C LEU A 96 1.64 9.07 -3.28
N GLU A 97 2.28 8.01 -3.74
CA GLU A 97 1.68 7.04 -4.64
C GLU A 97 1.06 5.88 -3.87
N PHE A 98 -0.19 5.58 -4.18
CA PHE A 98 -0.91 4.43 -3.61
C PHE A 98 -0.67 3.20 -4.45
N MET A 99 0.02 2.23 -3.88
CA MET A 99 0.32 0.98 -4.55
C MET A 99 -0.90 0.07 -4.56
N ASP A 100 -0.99 -0.76 -5.63
CA ASP A 100 -1.94 -1.86 -5.72
C ASP A 100 -3.43 -1.49 -5.59
N VAL A 101 -3.81 -0.43 -6.27
CA VAL A 101 -5.20 0.07 -6.35
C VAL A 101 -6.09 -0.69 -7.36
N GLY A 102 -5.60 -1.84 -7.86
CA GLY A 102 -6.33 -2.71 -8.78
C GLY A 102 -6.32 -2.26 -10.25
N LEU A 103 -6.97 -3.06 -11.09
CA LEU A 103 -7.05 -2.80 -12.54
C LEU A 103 -8.02 -1.66 -12.84
N PRO A 104 -7.71 -0.78 -13.82
CA PRO A 104 -8.47 0.45 -14.07
C PRO A 104 -9.94 0.20 -14.48
N PHE A 105 -10.22 -0.92 -15.14
CA PHE A 105 -11.55 -1.26 -15.66
C PHE A 105 -12.39 -2.12 -14.70
N ARG A 106 -11.91 -2.43 -13.52
CA ARG A 106 -12.68 -3.16 -12.50
C ARG A 106 -12.91 -2.29 -11.26
N ARG A 107 -14.11 -2.39 -10.69
CA ARG A 107 -14.40 -1.78 -9.39
C ARG A 107 -13.45 -2.32 -8.34
N HIS A 108 -12.80 -1.43 -7.59
CA HIS A 108 -11.86 -1.80 -6.55
C HIS A 108 -12.06 -0.89 -5.33
N GLY A 109 -12.60 -1.48 -4.25
CA GLY A 109 -13.01 -0.71 -3.07
C GLY A 109 -11.85 0.05 -2.39
N TYR A 110 -10.63 -0.45 -2.46
CA TYR A 110 -9.46 0.28 -1.96
C TYR A 110 -9.17 1.52 -2.81
N ARG A 111 -9.28 1.44 -4.13
CA ARG A 111 -9.14 2.61 -5.02
C ARG A 111 -10.17 3.68 -4.72
N GLU A 112 -11.43 3.29 -4.54
CA GLU A 112 -12.49 4.23 -4.17
C GLU A 112 -12.21 4.90 -2.81
N PHE A 113 -11.66 4.14 -1.87
CA PHE A 113 -11.26 4.65 -0.56
C PHE A 113 -10.12 5.68 -0.67
N VAL A 114 -9.03 5.38 -1.39
CA VAL A 114 -7.89 6.30 -1.49
C VAL A 114 -8.19 7.55 -2.33
N LEU A 115 -9.08 7.46 -3.31
CA LEU A 115 -9.52 8.62 -4.08
C LEU A 115 -10.23 9.68 -3.23
N ARG A 116 -10.83 9.30 -2.10
CA ARG A 116 -11.44 10.24 -1.15
C ARG A 116 -10.45 11.16 -0.46
N PHE A 117 -9.15 10.85 -0.51
CA PHE A 117 -8.09 11.76 -0.03
C PHE A 117 -7.68 12.80 -1.07
N GLY A 118 -8.41 12.94 -2.17
CA GLY A 118 -8.15 13.95 -3.21
C GLY A 118 -7.09 13.55 -4.24
N GLY A 119 -6.70 12.28 -4.28
CA GLY A 119 -5.72 11.77 -5.24
C GLY A 119 -6.23 11.77 -6.69
N LYS A 120 -5.30 11.79 -7.65
CA LYS A 120 -5.57 11.60 -9.07
C LYS A 120 -5.27 10.16 -9.46
N GLN A 121 -6.17 9.56 -10.23
CA GLN A 121 -5.90 8.25 -10.80
C GLN A 121 -4.98 8.39 -12.01
N ILE A 122 -3.83 7.72 -11.95
CA ILE A 122 -2.87 7.64 -13.05
C ILE A 122 -2.87 6.19 -13.55
N SER A 123 -2.97 6.03 -14.85
CA SER A 123 -2.83 4.73 -15.49
C SER A 123 -1.38 4.51 -15.86
N THR A 124 -0.75 3.52 -15.26
CA THR A 124 0.61 3.10 -15.60
C THR A 124 0.56 1.82 -16.43
N ARG A 125 1.37 1.76 -17.46
CA ARG A 125 1.52 0.54 -18.27
C ARG A 125 2.51 -0.38 -17.59
N ARG A 126 2.14 -1.65 -17.44
CA ARG A 126 3.06 -2.70 -17.00
C ARG A 126 3.54 -3.45 -18.23
N TRP A 127 4.84 -3.56 -18.38
CA TRP A 127 5.46 -4.35 -19.44
C TRP A 127 5.85 -5.69 -18.87
N PHE A 128 5.45 -6.75 -19.55
CA PHE A 128 5.87 -8.12 -19.25
C PHE A 128 6.66 -8.63 -20.45
N ARG A 129 7.83 -9.18 -20.21
CA ARG A 129 8.61 -9.87 -21.22
C ARG A 129 8.88 -11.29 -20.73
N PHE A 130 8.36 -12.26 -21.44
CA PHE A 130 8.64 -13.67 -21.17
C PHE A 130 9.93 -14.09 -21.87
N ARG A 131 10.60 -15.09 -21.32
CA ARG A 131 11.82 -15.65 -21.90
C ARG A 131 11.61 -16.21 -23.31
N TRP A 132 10.40 -16.70 -23.59
CA TRP A 132 10.03 -17.29 -24.87
C TRP A 132 9.41 -16.23 -25.79
N GLU A 133 10.05 -15.94 -26.91
CA GLU A 133 9.58 -14.91 -27.84
C GLU A 133 8.22 -15.23 -28.47
N TRP A 134 7.93 -16.51 -28.73
CA TRP A 134 6.64 -16.91 -29.27
C TRP A 134 5.49 -16.53 -28.33
N LEU A 135 5.69 -16.66 -27.01
CA LEU A 135 4.69 -16.30 -26.02
C LEU A 135 4.47 -14.78 -25.98
N ASN A 136 5.52 -13.99 -26.14
CA ASN A 136 5.41 -12.53 -26.24
C ASN A 136 4.59 -12.13 -27.48
N ARG A 137 4.79 -12.79 -28.64
CA ARG A 137 4.01 -12.51 -29.87
C ARG A 137 2.52 -12.85 -29.71
N VAL A 138 2.19 -13.96 -29.05
CA VAL A 138 0.81 -14.35 -28.78
C VAL A 138 0.12 -13.34 -27.84
N LEU A 139 0.81 -12.94 -26.79
CA LEU A 139 0.27 -11.99 -25.82
C LEU A 139 0.08 -10.60 -26.39
N ILE A 140 0.97 -10.11 -27.25
CA ILE A 140 0.79 -8.85 -27.97
C ILE A 140 -0.53 -8.87 -28.75
N LYS A 141 -0.81 -9.94 -29.50
CA LYS A 141 -2.06 -10.08 -30.26
C LYS A 141 -3.34 -10.16 -29.41
N ILE A 142 -3.23 -10.57 -28.15
CA ILE A 142 -4.37 -10.65 -27.24
C ILE A 142 -4.66 -9.28 -26.58
N TYR A 143 -3.63 -8.43 -26.46
CA TYR A 143 -3.73 -7.12 -25.78
C TYR A 143 -3.82 -5.92 -26.74
N GLU A 144 -3.66 -6.13 -28.04
CA GLU A 144 -4.06 -5.18 -29.08
C GLU A 144 -5.54 -5.31 -29.40
#